data_807f8cfb55a288871a68d0bef537367b
#
_entry.id   807f8cfb55a288871a68d0bef537367b
#
_cell.length_a   1.000
_cell.length_b   1.000
_cell.length_c   1.000
_cell.angle_alpha   90.00
_cell.angle_beta   90.00
_cell.angle_gamma   90.00
#
_symmetry.space_group_name_H-M   'P 1'
#
loop_
_entity.id
_entity.type
_entity.pdbx_description
1 polymer ?
#
loop_
_entity_poly.entity_id
_entity_poly.type
_entity_poly.pdbx_seq_one_letter_code
_entity_poly.pdbx_strand_id
1 'polypeptide(L)'
;MKESQILEVNCSDWEGSDLSVTRETLRVALETGKVIYFPNLRFAIEGGETALLDPALADPKRKNISLDPNGGELRGVAGDIVTQSAVRALVARYQTQARALVDLLLPEYRDALRPAPTSLRLLRVETRHTSWRKDDSRLHVDAFPSRPNRGERILRVFANVNPHGEPRVWRVGEPFEQMARRFLPKIKRQMPGSAWLLKTLHITKSTRSAYDHLMLHLHDGMKADLDYQKTCPQVTMPFPPGSVWICFSDQTSHAAMSGQYMLEQTLL
;
A
#
# COMPACT_ATOMS: atom_id res chain seq x y z
N MET A 1 -15.20 -7.84 -23.29
CA MET A 1 -13.88 -8.12 -22.65
C MET A 1 -13.92 -7.58 -21.23
N LYS A 2 -13.48 -8.35 -20.23
CA LYS A 2 -13.34 -7.79 -18.86
C LYS A 2 -12.20 -6.76 -18.89
N GLU A 3 -12.48 -5.57 -18.44
CA GLU A 3 -11.48 -4.51 -18.37
C GLU A 3 -10.38 -4.88 -17.36
N SER A 4 -9.11 -4.76 -17.77
CA SER A 4 -7.97 -5.08 -16.90
C SER A 4 -7.93 -4.13 -15.70
N GLN A 5 -7.74 -4.67 -14.50
CA GLN A 5 -7.53 -3.88 -13.29
C GLN A 5 -6.08 -3.42 -13.13
N ILE A 6 -5.22 -3.74 -14.09
CA ILE A 6 -3.82 -3.33 -14.13
C ILE A 6 -3.57 -2.59 -15.43
N LEU A 7 -3.02 -1.39 -15.32
CA LEU A 7 -2.51 -0.58 -16.41
C LEU A 7 -0.98 -0.68 -16.40
N GLU A 8 -0.42 -1.40 -17.36
CA GLU A 8 1.02 -1.44 -17.56
C GLU A 8 1.47 -0.19 -18.31
N VAL A 9 2.54 0.43 -17.81
CA VAL A 9 3.06 1.70 -18.31
C VAL A 9 4.57 1.55 -18.52
N ASN A 10 5.04 1.82 -19.72
CA ASN A 10 6.47 1.89 -19.96
C ASN A 10 6.99 3.24 -19.43
N CYS A 11 7.92 3.15 -18.48
CA CYS A 11 8.68 4.25 -17.91
C CYS A 11 9.89 3.63 -17.21
N SER A 12 11.08 4.09 -17.53
CA SER A 12 12.33 3.52 -17.01
C SER A 12 13.11 4.47 -16.11
N ASP A 13 12.75 5.75 -16.09
CA ASP A 13 13.35 6.75 -15.21
C ASP A 13 12.32 7.43 -14.31
N TRP A 14 12.80 7.93 -13.18
CA TRP A 14 11.96 8.58 -12.16
C TRP A 14 11.55 10.01 -12.53
N GLU A 15 12.14 10.58 -13.56
CA GLU A 15 11.81 11.88 -14.16
C GLU A 15 10.69 11.76 -15.20
N GLY A 16 10.33 10.52 -15.58
CA GLY A 16 9.21 10.24 -16.50
C GLY A 16 9.47 10.71 -17.94
N SER A 17 10.72 10.76 -18.37
CA SER A 17 11.09 11.26 -19.70
C SER A 17 10.60 10.34 -20.84
N ASP A 18 10.42 9.05 -20.56
CA ASP A 18 9.96 8.02 -21.50
C ASP A 18 8.54 7.50 -21.20
N LEU A 19 7.72 8.29 -20.51
CA LEU A 19 6.36 7.90 -20.13
C LEU A 19 5.49 7.59 -21.34
N SER A 20 5.00 6.34 -21.45
CA SER A 20 4.29 5.84 -22.62
C SER A 20 2.81 6.22 -22.70
N VAL A 21 2.26 6.84 -21.65
CA VAL A 21 0.84 7.23 -21.55
C VAL A 21 0.70 8.68 -21.06
N THR A 22 -0.47 9.27 -21.25
CA THR A 22 -0.73 10.62 -20.74
C THR A 22 -1.01 10.61 -19.24
N ARG A 23 -0.75 11.74 -18.56
CA ARG A 23 -1.09 11.93 -17.13
C ARG A 23 -2.58 11.74 -16.88
N GLU A 24 -3.44 12.20 -17.80
CA GLU A 24 -4.88 11.99 -17.70
C GLU A 24 -5.24 10.49 -17.69
N THR A 25 -4.61 9.68 -18.54
CA THR A 25 -4.81 8.22 -18.54
C THR A 25 -4.43 7.62 -17.19
N LEU A 26 -3.33 8.06 -16.59
CA LEU A 26 -2.88 7.60 -15.26
C LEU A 26 -3.87 8.01 -14.17
N ARG A 27 -4.30 9.28 -14.18
CA ARG A 27 -5.27 9.80 -13.22
C ARG A 27 -6.59 9.00 -13.27
N VAL A 28 -7.16 8.84 -14.46
CA VAL A 28 -8.40 8.06 -14.65
C VAL A 28 -8.24 6.61 -14.19
N ALA A 29 -7.10 5.97 -14.50
CA ALA A 29 -6.84 4.61 -14.06
C ALA A 29 -6.81 4.51 -12.52
N LEU A 30 -6.11 5.40 -11.83
CA LEU A 30 -6.06 5.44 -10.36
C LEU A 30 -7.42 5.72 -9.76
N GLU A 31 -8.15 6.71 -10.24
CA GLU A 31 -9.46 7.10 -9.73
C GLU A 31 -10.53 6.00 -9.93
N THR A 32 -10.35 5.15 -10.93
CA THR A 32 -11.19 3.96 -11.15
C THR A 32 -10.73 2.72 -10.37
N GLY A 33 -9.70 2.86 -9.51
CA GLY A 33 -9.21 1.79 -8.63
C GLY A 33 -8.27 0.80 -9.29
N LYS A 34 -7.70 1.12 -10.44
CA LYS A 34 -6.70 0.27 -11.11
C LYS A 34 -5.32 0.40 -10.45
N VAL A 35 -4.52 -0.61 -10.63
CA VAL A 35 -3.07 -0.59 -10.34
C VAL A 35 -2.34 -0.07 -11.57
N ILE A 36 -1.54 0.99 -11.43
CA ILE A 36 -0.55 1.39 -12.43
C ILE A 36 0.73 0.60 -12.17
N TYR A 37 1.21 -0.10 -13.17
CA TYR A 37 2.38 -0.96 -13.08
C TYR A 37 3.48 -0.49 -14.02
N PHE A 38 4.66 -0.23 -13.47
CA PHE A 38 5.89 0.17 -14.16
C PHE A 38 6.90 -0.98 -14.10
N PRO A 39 7.00 -1.84 -15.13
CA PRO A 39 7.88 -3.01 -15.09
C PRO A 39 9.36 -2.67 -15.03
N ASN A 40 9.75 -1.51 -15.56
CA ASN A 40 11.14 -1.11 -15.76
C ASN A 40 11.58 0.08 -14.87
N LEU A 41 10.73 0.58 -13.98
CA LEU A 41 11.03 1.73 -13.11
C LEU A 41 11.76 1.27 -11.85
N ARG A 42 13.06 1.05 -11.97
CA ARG A 42 13.85 0.48 -10.89
C ARG A 42 14.23 1.53 -9.83
N PHE A 43 13.92 1.24 -8.56
CA PHE A 43 14.59 1.94 -7.46
C PHE A 43 15.97 1.30 -7.24
N ALA A 44 17.04 2.08 -7.44
CA ALA A 44 18.40 1.60 -7.32
C ALA A 44 18.75 1.34 -5.84
N ILE A 45 19.26 0.15 -5.55
CA ILE A 45 19.96 -0.17 -4.29
C ILE A 45 21.43 0.11 -4.54
N GLU A 46 22.00 1.08 -3.85
CA GLU A 46 23.33 1.63 -4.12
C GLU A 46 24.40 1.03 -3.22
N GLY A 47 25.61 0.88 -3.72
CA GLY A 47 26.79 0.49 -2.95
C GLY A 47 26.54 -0.63 -1.96
N GLY A 48 26.81 -0.37 -0.67
CA GLY A 48 26.63 -1.31 0.44
C GLY A 48 25.18 -1.49 0.92
N GLU A 49 24.18 -0.82 0.31
CA GLU A 49 22.78 -0.88 0.78
C GLU A 49 22.16 -2.27 0.68
N THR A 50 22.71 -3.16 -0.15
CA THR A 50 22.26 -4.57 -0.21
C THR A 50 22.36 -5.25 1.17
N ALA A 51 23.34 -4.90 1.98
CA ALA A 51 23.46 -5.40 3.35
C ALA A 51 22.33 -4.94 4.27
N LEU A 52 21.62 -3.86 3.92
CA LEU A 52 20.46 -3.36 4.65
C LEU A 52 19.17 -4.15 4.35
N LEU A 53 19.21 -5.01 3.31
CA LEU A 53 18.14 -5.93 2.98
C LEU A 53 18.31 -7.26 3.74
N ASP A 54 18.61 -7.18 5.04
CA ASP A 54 18.74 -8.33 5.95
C ASP A 54 17.50 -8.42 6.85
N PRO A 55 16.76 -9.55 6.84
CA PRO A 55 15.65 -9.77 7.76
C PRO A 55 15.99 -9.61 9.24
N ALA A 56 17.26 -9.85 9.64
CA ALA A 56 17.71 -9.67 11.00
C ALA A 56 17.66 -8.21 11.50
N LEU A 57 17.59 -7.24 10.57
CA LEU A 57 17.42 -5.83 10.90
C LEU A 57 15.97 -5.46 11.26
N ALA A 58 15.00 -6.35 11.03
CA ALA A 58 13.62 -6.09 11.41
C ALA A 58 13.40 -6.41 12.90
N ASP A 59 12.83 -5.45 13.64
CA ASP A 59 12.35 -5.70 15.00
C ASP A 59 11.21 -6.74 14.95
N PRO A 60 11.36 -7.92 15.59
CA PRO A 60 10.36 -9.00 15.53
C PRO A 60 9.00 -8.60 16.14
N LYS A 61 8.95 -7.55 16.95
CA LYS A 61 7.71 -7.00 17.54
C LYS A 61 6.96 -6.07 16.58
N ARG A 62 7.54 -5.72 15.43
CA ARG A 62 6.97 -4.80 14.46
C ARG A 62 6.80 -5.45 13.09
N LYS A 63 5.75 -5.05 12.39
CA LYS A 63 5.44 -5.58 11.05
C LYS A 63 6.47 -5.13 10.00
N ASN A 64 6.96 -3.91 10.12
CA ASN A 64 7.84 -3.25 9.13
C ASN A 64 8.80 -2.30 9.84
N ILE A 65 9.93 -2.00 9.20
CA ILE A 65 10.69 -0.78 9.46
C ILE A 65 9.90 0.38 8.89
N SER A 66 9.79 1.47 9.60
CA SER A 66 8.94 2.60 9.23
C SER A 66 9.63 3.93 9.57
N LEU A 67 9.71 4.82 8.58
CA LEU A 67 10.18 6.19 8.73
C LEU A 67 8.99 7.15 8.71
N ASP A 68 8.85 7.95 9.76
CA ASP A 68 7.82 9.00 9.80
C ASP A 68 8.08 10.04 8.69
N PRO A 69 7.04 10.75 8.21
CA PRO A 69 7.19 11.78 7.17
C PRO A 69 8.23 12.84 7.53
N ASN A 70 8.82 13.46 6.49
CA ASN A 70 9.78 14.58 6.63
C ASN A 70 11.03 14.21 7.46
N GLY A 71 11.51 12.97 7.33
CA GLY A 71 12.73 12.53 8.02
C GLY A 71 12.56 12.36 9.53
N GLY A 72 11.33 12.19 10.01
CA GLY A 72 11.00 11.97 11.41
C GLY A 72 11.60 10.69 12.02
N GLU A 73 10.96 10.12 13.02
CA GLU A 73 11.46 8.94 13.74
C GLU A 73 11.49 7.69 12.87
N LEU A 74 12.65 6.96 12.89
CA LEU A 74 12.77 5.62 12.33
C LEU A 74 12.41 4.59 13.40
N ARG A 75 11.48 3.67 13.08
CA ARG A 75 10.97 2.65 14.00
C ARG A 75 11.08 1.26 13.39
N GLY A 76 11.19 0.25 14.25
CA GLY A 76 11.14 -1.15 13.83
C GLY A 76 12.43 -1.65 13.17
N VAL A 77 13.54 -0.94 13.38
CA VAL A 77 14.88 -1.33 12.95
C VAL A 77 15.69 -1.82 14.16
N ALA A 78 16.36 -2.94 14.00
CA ALA A 78 17.39 -3.43 14.89
C ALA A 78 18.79 -3.00 14.39
N GLY A 79 19.82 -3.25 15.20
CA GLY A 79 21.19 -2.93 14.87
C GLY A 79 21.71 -1.67 15.59
N ASP A 80 22.97 -1.35 15.34
CA ASP A 80 23.67 -0.19 15.92
C ASP A 80 23.25 1.13 15.25
N ILE A 81 23.77 2.23 15.78
CA ILE A 81 23.41 3.56 15.30
C ILE A 81 23.85 3.81 13.84
N VAL A 82 24.94 3.18 13.40
CA VAL A 82 25.45 3.30 12.02
C VAL A 82 24.47 2.61 11.07
N THR A 83 24.09 1.37 11.36
CA THR A 83 23.11 0.60 10.62
C THR A 83 21.75 1.32 10.56
N GLN A 84 21.25 1.81 11.70
CA GLN A 84 20.00 2.56 11.76
C GLN A 84 20.05 3.85 10.91
N SER A 85 21.18 4.54 10.92
CA SER A 85 21.38 5.73 10.09
C SER A 85 21.38 5.39 8.59
N ALA A 86 22.03 4.30 8.18
CA ALA A 86 22.05 3.83 6.80
C ALA A 86 20.65 3.41 6.32
N VAL A 87 19.90 2.65 7.14
CA VAL A 87 18.50 2.29 6.84
C VAL A 87 17.62 3.53 6.71
N ARG A 88 17.81 4.53 7.59
CA ARG A 88 17.10 5.81 7.49
C ARG A 88 17.38 6.49 6.15
N ALA A 89 18.65 6.57 5.74
CA ALA A 89 19.04 7.20 4.49
C ALA A 89 18.40 6.51 3.27
N LEU A 90 18.45 5.18 3.21
CA LEU A 90 17.80 4.38 2.17
C LEU A 90 16.30 4.67 2.09
N VAL A 91 15.59 4.61 3.22
CA VAL A 91 14.13 4.79 3.26
C VAL A 91 13.76 6.24 2.94
N ALA A 92 14.53 7.23 3.40
CA ALA A 92 14.31 8.66 3.10
C ALA A 92 14.52 8.96 1.61
N ARG A 93 15.54 8.35 0.98
CA ARG A 93 15.77 8.47 -0.47
C ARG A 93 14.56 7.94 -1.26
N TYR A 94 14.05 6.76 -0.89
CA TYR A 94 12.83 6.23 -1.51
C TYR A 94 11.62 7.14 -1.28
N GLN A 95 11.44 7.65 -0.06
CA GLN A 95 10.36 8.61 0.26
C GLN A 95 10.37 9.81 -0.68
N THR A 96 11.55 10.41 -0.89
CA THR A 96 11.71 11.57 -1.76
C THR A 96 11.43 11.24 -3.22
N GLN A 97 11.98 10.13 -3.73
CA GLN A 97 11.75 9.71 -5.12
C GLN A 97 10.29 9.34 -5.40
N ALA A 98 9.66 8.58 -4.49
CA ALA A 98 8.26 8.18 -4.65
C ALA A 98 7.32 9.40 -4.61
N ARG A 99 7.63 10.40 -3.77
CA ARG A 99 6.87 11.66 -3.74
C ARG A 99 7.06 12.44 -5.04
N ALA A 100 8.28 12.60 -5.51
CA ALA A 100 8.59 13.31 -6.76
C ALA A 100 7.90 12.64 -7.97
N LEU A 101 7.90 11.30 -8.02
CA LEU A 101 7.18 10.57 -9.06
C LEU A 101 5.68 10.87 -9.03
N VAL A 102 5.04 10.84 -7.86
CA VAL A 102 3.61 11.15 -7.75
C VAL A 102 3.32 12.58 -8.16
N ASP A 103 4.13 13.55 -7.74
CA ASP A 103 3.98 14.97 -8.12
C ASP A 103 4.16 15.20 -9.62
N LEU A 104 4.97 14.37 -10.29
CA LEU A 104 5.16 14.38 -11.74
C LEU A 104 3.96 13.79 -12.48
N LEU A 105 3.49 12.62 -12.03
CA LEU A 105 2.42 11.88 -12.69
C LEU A 105 1.03 12.51 -12.45
N LEU A 106 0.84 13.11 -11.28
CA LEU A 106 -0.43 13.65 -10.79
C LEU A 106 -0.24 15.07 -10.23
N PRO A 107 0.19 16.03 -11.05
CA PRO A 107 0.53 17.38 -10.58
C PRO A 107 -0.66 18.10 -9.91
N GLU A 108 -1.89 17.78 -10.28
CA GLU A 108 -3.11 18.29 -9.66
C GLU A 108 -3.33 17.82 -8.22
N TYR A 109 -2.67 16.75 -7.78
CA TYR A 109 -2.75 16.24 -6.41
C TYR A 109 -1.64 16.76 -5.50
N ARG A 110 -0.65 17.47 -6.06
CA ARG A 110 0.56 17.89 -5.32
C ARG A 110 0.26 18.55 -3.99
N ASP A 111 -0.67 19.50 -3.97
CA ASP A 111 -1.02 20.28 -2.78
C ASP A 111 -2.06 19.58 -1.89
N ALA A 112 -2.75 18.58 -2.43
CA ALA A 112 -3.76 17.82 -1.71
C ALA A 112 -3.17 16.61 -0.96
N LEU A 113 -2.06 16.04 -1.47
CA LEU A 113 -1.45 14.85 -0.88
C LEU A 113 -0.56 15.18 0.33
N ARG A 114 -0.84 14.53 1.43
CA ARG A 114 -0.08 14.62 2.68
C ARG A 114 0.76 13.35 2.88
N PRO A 115 2.08 13.46 3.14
CA PRO A 115 2.92 12.30 3.35
C PRO A 115 2.54 11.57 4.64
N ALA A 116 2.50 10.25 4.56
CA ALA A 116 2.38 9.32 5.67
C ALA A 116 3.68 8.48 5.77
N PRO A 117 3.85 7.62 6.80
CA PRO A 117 5.09 6.89 6.95
C PRO A 117 5.48 6.05 5.73
N THR A 118 6.77 6.04 5.43
CA THR A 118 7.40 5.16 4.44
C THR A 118 7.84 3.87 5.12
N SER A 119 7.66 2.72 4.48
CA SER A 119 7.98 1.42 5.06
C SER A 119 9.01 0.65 4.23
N LEU A 120 9.95 -0.01 4.92
CA LEU A 120 10.77 -1.08 4.37
C LEU A 120 10.31 -2.42 4.96
N ARG A 121 9.98 -3.38 4.09
CA ARG A 121 9.44 -4.68 4.45
C ARG A 121 10.46 -5.76 4.14
N LEU A 122 11.19 -6.21 5.15
CA LEU A 122 12.26 -7.21 5.03
C LEU A 122 11.77 -8.65 5.18
N LEU A 123 10.60 -8.86 5.78
CA LEU A 123 10.10 -10.19 6.08
C LEU A 123 9.19 -10.72 4.98
N ARG A 124 9.21 -12.03 4.75
CA ARG A 124 8.31 -12.72 3.83
C ARG A 124 6.85 -12.56 4.28
N VAL A 125 5.95 -12.40 3.31
CA VAL A 125 4.50 -12.32 3.60
C VAL A 125 3.98 -13.65 4.10
N GLU A 126 4.42 -14.74 3.48
CA GLU A 126 3.93 -16.10 3.68
C GLU A 126 4.20 -16.63 5.09
N THR A 127 5.22 -16.10 5.78
CA THR A 127 5.59 -16.52 7.14
C THR A 127 4.78 -15.85 8.24
N ARG A 128 3.85 -14.95 7.89
CA ARG A 128 3.07 -14.18 8.86
C ARG A 128 1.85 -14.94 9.35
N HIS A 129 1.86 -15.34 10.61
CA HIS A 129 0.67 -15.86 11.29
C HIS A 129 -0.12 -14.72 11.93
N THR A 130 -1.26 -14.37 11.35
CA THR A 130 -2.11 -13.29 11.82
C THR A 130 -3.57 -13.71 11.90
N SER A 131 -4.38 -12.96 12.65
CA SER A 131 -5.83 -13.15 12.60
C SER A 131 -6.35 -12.82 11.19
N TRP A 132 -7.48 -13.39 10.79
CA TRP A 132 -8.06 -13.20 9.46
C TRP A 132 -8.24 -11.73 9.06
N ARG A 133 -8.51 -10.82 10.02
CA ARG A 133 -8.60 -9.38 9.78
C ARG A 133 -7.27 -8.74 9.39
N LYS A 134 -6.16 -9.29 9.86
CA LYS A 134 -4.79 -8.80 9.60
C LYS A 134 -4.09 -9.62 8.50
N ASP A 135 -4.76 -10.61 7.94
CA ASP A 135 -4.23 -11.47 6.89
C ASP A 135 -4.26 -10.74 5.54
N ASP A 136 -3.09 -10.24 5.11
CA ASP A 136 -2.94 -9.50 3.87
C ASP A 136 -3.04 -10.41 2.62
N SER A 137 -3.07 -11.74 2.78
CA SER A 137 -3.29 -12.69 1.68
C SER A 137 -4.76 -12.82 1.28
N ARG A 138 -5.67 -12.23 2.03
CA ARG A 138 -7.09 -12.12 1.68
C ARG A 138 -7.34 -10.83 0.91
N LEU A 139 -8.12 -10.91 -0.16
CA LEU A 139 -8.56 -9.71 -0.90
C LEU A 139 -9.27 -8.74 0.03
N HIS A 140 -8.85 -7.49 -0.04
CA HIS A 140 -9.40 -6.39 0.76
C HIS A 140 -9.13 -5.05 0.08
N VAL A 141 -9.81 -4.03 0.54
CA VAL A 141 -9.44 -2.64 0.38
C VAL A 141 -8.88 -2.15 1.71
N ASP A 142 -7.95 -1.21 1.69
CA ASP A 142 -7.38 -0.70 2.93
C ASP A 142 -8.39 0.12 3.74
N ALA A 143 -8.41 -0.14 5.04
CA ALA A 143 -9.09 0.67 6.04
C ALA A 143 -8.35 0.59 7.37
N PHE A 144 -8.30 1.70 8.12
CA PHE A 144 -7.54 1.77 9.36
C PHE A 144 -8.45 1.72 10.60
N PRO A 145 -8.52 0.56 11.31
CA PRO A 145 -9.42 0.40 12.46
C PRO A 145 -9.19 1.42 13.57
N SER A 146 -7.92 1.76 13.85
CA SER A 146 -7.52 2.64 14.96
C SER A 146 -7.15 4.06 14.54
N ARG A 147 -6.98 4.31 13.25
CA ARG A 147 -6.59 5.62 12.70
C ARG A 147 -7.56 6.02 11.57
N PRO A 148 -8.78 6.46 11.92
CA PRO A 148 -9.73 6.90 10.92
C PRO A 148 -9.13 7.99 10.03
N ASN A 149 -9.24 7.82 8.71
CA ASN A 149 -8.72 8.76 7.71
C ASN A 149 -9.79 9.75 7.19
N ARG A 150 -11.04 9.63 7.67
CA ARG A 150 -12.14 10.60 7.46
C ARG A 150 -12.46 10.91 6.00
N GLY A 151 -12.24 9.97 5.11
CA GLY A 151 -12.48 10.14 3.68
C GLY A 151 -11.23 10.54 2.87
N GLU A 152 -10.09 10.79 3.52
CA GLU A 152 -8.82 10.89 2.80
C GLU A 152 -8.53 9.57 2.07
N ARG A 153 -8.03 9.69 0.85
CA ARG A 153 -7.64 8.54 0.03
C ARG A 153 -6.31 7.98 0.52
N ILE A 154 -6.03 6.73 0.17
CA ILE A 154 -4.77 6.06 0.54
C ILE A 154 -4.01 5.73 -0.74
N LEU A 155 -3.24 6.68 -1.24
CA LEU A 155 -2.35 6.46 -2.38
C LEU A 155 -1.08 5.79 -1.90
N ARG A 156 -0.68 4.71 -2.58
CA ARG A 156 0.56 3.99 -2.25
C ARG A 156 1.42 3.80 -3.48
N VAL A 157 2.71 4.00 -3.28
CA VAL A 157 3.76 3.67 -4.25
C VAL A 157 4.58 2.53 -3.66
N PHE A 158 4.74 1.47 -4.43
CA PHE A 158 5.49 0.29 -4.03
C PHE A 158 6.66 0.06 -4.96
N ALA A 159 7.78 -0.44 -4.44
CA ALA A 159 8.92 -0.89 -5.23
C ALA A 159 9.39 -2.25 -4.73
N ASN A 160 9.52 -3.22 -5.64
CA ASN A 160 10.15 -4.49 -5.33
C ASN A 160 11.67 -4.35 -5.45
N VAL A 161 12.36 -4.41 -4.31
CA VAL A 161 13.82 -4.29 -4.21
C VAL A 161 14.49 -5.63 -3.88
N ASN A 162 13.82 -6.75 -4.18
CA ASN A 162 14.33 -8.09 -3.88
C ASN A 162 15.66 -8.34 -4.61
N PRO A 163 16.75 -8.67 -3.88
CA PRO A 163 18.07 -8.90 -4.49
C PRO A 163 18.23 -10.32 -5.07
N HIS A 164 17.25 -11.21 -4.83
CA HIS A 164 17.33 -12.63 -5.19
C HIS A 164 16.47 -12.99 -6.41
N GLY A 165 15.91 -12.02 -7.12
CA GLY A 165 15.09 -12.27 -8.31
C GLY A 165 13.64 -12.68 -8.03
N GLU A 166 13.18 -12.68 -6.75
CA GLU A 166 11.83 -13.13 -6.40
C GLU A 166 10.78 -12.03 -6.64
N PRO A 167 9.68 -12.34 -7.32
CA PRO A 167 8.59 -11.38 -7.51
C PRO A 167 7.80 -11.16 -6.22
N ARG A 168 7.20 -9.99 -6.11
CA ARG A 168 6.12 -9.73 -5.17
C ARG A 168 4.80 -10.12 -5.83
N VAL A 169 4.16 -11.18 -5.37
CA VAL A 169 2.92 -11.67 -5.97
C VAL A 169 1.71 -11.09 -5.26
N TRP A 170 0.83 -10.44 -6.05
CA TRP A 170 -0.46 -9.98 -5.60
C TRP A 170 -1.59 -10.71 -6.32
N ARG A 171 -2.77 -10.71 -5.70
CA ARG A 171 -4.04 -10.82 -6.41
C ARG A 171 -4.67 -9.43 -6.47
N VAL A 172 -5.17 -9.05 -7.63
CA VAL A 172 -5.96 -7.83 -7.84
C VAL A 172 -7.35 -8.25 -8.23
N GLY A 173 -8.33 -7.81 -7.44
CA GLY A 173 -9.73 -8.24 -7.56
C GLY A 173 -10.53 -7.36 -8.51
N GLU A 174 -11.85 -7.51 -8.46
CA GLU A 174 -12.82 -6.76 -9.25
C GLU A 174 -12.80 -5.25 -8.94
N PRO A 175 -13.33 -4.39 -9.84
CA PRO A 175 -13.45 -2.95 -9.61
C PRO A 175 -14.17 -2.63 -8.30
N PHE A 176 -13.75 -1.54 -7.64
CA PHE A 176 -14.30 -1.11 -6.34
C PHE A 176 -15.83 -1.05 -6.32
N GLU A 177 -16.44 -0.48 -7.37
CA GLU A 177 -17.89 -0.35 -7.43
C GLU A 177 -18.62 -1.70 -7.40
N GLN A 178 -18.08 -2.70 -8.12
CA GLN A 178 -18.68 -4.05 -8.15
C GLN A 178 -18.57 -4.72 -6.77
N MET A 179 -17.41 -4.65 -6.16
CA MET A 179 -17.17 -5.11 -4.79
C MET A 179 -18.09 -4.39 -3.79
N ALA A 180 -18.15 -3.06 -3.86
CA ALA A 180 -18.98 -2.26 -2.96
C ALA A 180 -20.47 -2.60 -3.07
N ARG A 181 -21.01 -2.73 -4.29
CA ARG A 181 -22.41 -3.18 -4.52
C ARG A 181 -22.73 -4.51 -3.87
N ARG A 182 -21.76 -5.42 -3.75
CA ARG A 182 -21.92 -6.74 -3.12
C ARG A 182 -21.98 -6.66 -1.60
N PHE A 183 -21.18 -5.79 -0.99
CA PHE A 183 -21.02 -5.75 0.46
C PHE A 183 -21.80 -4.64 1.16
N LEU A 184 -22.01 -3.48 0.54
CA LEU A 184 -22.75 -2.35 1.15
C LEU A 184 -24.13 -2.75 1.69
N PRO A 185 -24.96 -3.55 0.99
CA PRO A 185 -26.27 -3.94 1.51
C PRO A 185 -26.22 -4.75 2.81
N LYS A 186 -25.09 -5.38 3.12
CA LYS A 186 -24.87 -6.18 4.32
C LYS A 186 -24.41 -5.34 5.52
N ILE A 187 -24.02 -4.06 5.30
CA ILE A 187 -23.44 -3.19 6.33
C ILE A 187 -24.57 -2.54 7.13
N LYS A 188 -24.52 -2.74 8.45
CA LYS A 188 -25.43 -2.04 9.37
C LYS A 188 -25.03 -0.58 9.54
N ARG A 189 -26.00 0.29 9.69
CA ARG A 189 -25.74 1.71 9.99
C ARG A 189 -24.92 1.85 11.26
N GLN A 190 -24.05 2.86 11.27
CA GLN A 190 -23.28 3.21 12.46
C GLN A 190 -24.23 3.62 13.58
N MET A 191 -24.08 3.01 14.75
CA MET A 191 -24.92 3.36 15.93
C MET A 191 -24.58 4.78 16.38
N PRO A 192 -25.59 5.62 16.65
CA PRO A 192 -25.39 6.95 17.24
C PRO A 192 -24.51 6.88 18.50
N GLY A 193 -23.56 7.81 18.65
CA GLY A 193 -22.63 7.85 19.79
C GLY A 193 -21.49 6.86 19.79
N SER A 194 -21.52 5.79 18.96
CA SER A 194 -20.47 4.77 18.95
C SER A 194 -19.09 5.34 18.57
N ALA A 195 -19.04 6.27 17.63
CA ALA A 195 -17.78 6.91 17.21
C ALA A 195 -17.16 7.74 18.34
N TRP A 196 -17.98 8.45 19.11
CA TRP A 196 -17.54 9.19 20.30
C TRP A 196 -17.04 8.24 21.38
N LEU A 197 -17.78 7.18 21.68
CA LEU A 197 -17.39 6.18 22.67
C LEU A 197 -16.02 5.52 22.33
N LEU A 198 -15.81 5.10 21.08
CA LEU A 198 -14.55 4.51 20.63
C LEU A 198 -13.37 5.48 20.78
N LYS A 199 -13.57 6.77 20.54
CA LYS A 199 -12.56 7.82 20.76
C LYS A 199 -12.28 7.99 22.25
N THR A 200 -13.32 8.09 23.08
CA THR A 200 -13.19 8.30 24.54
C THR A 200 -12.49 7.12 25.23
N LEU A 201 -12.75 5.90 24.77
CA LEU A 201 -12.06 4.69 25.23
C LEU A 201 -10.67 4.50 24.61
N HIS A 202 -10.15 5.47 23.84
CA HIS A 202 -8.85 5.44 23.17
C HIS A 202 -8.66 4.25 22.21
N ILE A 203 -9.76 3.61 21.77
CA ILE A 203 -9.74 2.54 20.75
C ILE A 203 -9.42 3.13 19.38
N THR A 204 -9.88 4.34 19.10
CA THR A 204 -9.51 5.09 17.91
C THR A 204 -8.79 6.39 18.27
N LYS A 205 -7.80 6.79 17.45
CA LYS A 205 -7.04 8.04 17.66
C LYS A 205 -7.85 9.29 17.35
N SER A 206 -8.89 9.16 16.52
CA SER A 206 -9.82 10.24 16.19
C SER A 206 -11.24 9.69 16.06
N THR A 207 -12.23 10.58 15.97
CA THR A 207 -13.62 10.19 15.76
C THR A 207 -13.79 9.55 14.38
N ARG A 208 -14.36 8.33 14.34
CA ARG A 208 -14.66 7.61 13.11
C ARG A 208 -15.83 8.29 12.39
N SER A 209 -15.63 8.61 11.10
CA SER A 209 -16.69 9.12 10.23
C SER A 209 -17.60 7.99 9.73
N ALA A 210 -18.72 8.32 9.09
CA ALA A 210 -19.55 7.34 8.40
C ALA A 210 -18.78 6.64 7.28
N TYR A 211 -17.90 7.35 6.57
CA TYR A 211 -17.01 6.77 5.56
C TYR A 211 -16.06 5.73 6.16
N ASP A 212 -15.37 6.07 7.26
CA ASP A 212 -14.47 5.13 7.94
C ASP A 212 -15.22 3.88 8.43
N HIS A 213 -16.45 4.06 8.89
CA HIS A 213 -17.31 2.93 9.28
C HIS A 213 -17.59 2.01 8.10
N LEU A 214 -18.01 2.57 6.96
CA LEU A 214 -18.30 1.78 5.74
C LEU A 214 -17.04 1.08 5.24
N MET A 215 -15.93 1.78 5.10
CA MET A 215 -14.68 1.22 4.59
C MET A 215 -14.14 0.08 5.46
N LEU A 216 -14.22 0.22 6.79
CA LEU A 216 -13.83 -0.86 7.71
C LEU A 216 -14.72 -2.10 7.55
N HIS A 217 -16.04 -1.89 7.36
CA HIS A 217 -16.95 -3.00 7.14
C HIS A 217 -16.77 -3.65 5.76
N LEU A 218 -16.43 -2.90 4.72
CA LEU A 218 -16.03 -3.46 3.42
C LEU A 218 -14.76 -4.30 3.58
N HIS A 219 -13.70 -3.76 4.20
CA HIS A 219 -12.47 -4.49 4.48
C HIS A 219 -12.72 -5.80 5.22
N ASP A 220 -13.44 -5.75 6.34
CA ASP A 220 -13.72 -6.93 7.16
C ASP A 220 -14.66 -7.92 6.44
N GLY A 221 -15.68 -7.41 5.74
CA GLY A 221 -16.63 -8.22 4.98
C GLY A 221 -15.96 -9.00 3.85
N MET A 222 -15.08 -8.35 3.08
CA MET A 222 -14.30 -9.00 2.04
C MET A 222 -13.42 -10.12 2.62
N LYS A 223 -12.67 -9.82 3.70
CA LYS A 223 -11.77 -10.80 4.33
C LYS A 223 -12.50 -11.97 4.97
N ALA A 224 -13.71 -11.77 5.49
CA ALA A 224 -14.50 -12.81 6.15
C ALA A 224 -15.22 -13.76 5.16
N ASP A 225 -15.55 -13.27 3.96
CA ASP A 225 -16.31 -14.02 2.96
C ASP A 225 -15.39 -14.93 2.14
N LEU A 226 -15.24 -16.19 2.58
CA LEU A 226 -14.35 -17.16 1.94
C LEU A 226 -14.79 -17.54 0.52
N ASP A 227 -16.07 -17.48 0.23
CA ASP A 227 -16.58 -17.74 -1.13
C ASP A 227 -16.21 -16.59 -2.05
N TYR A 228 -16.34 -15.34 -1.59
CA TYR A 228 -15.84 -14.18 -2.30
C TYR A 228 -14.36 -14.30 -2.63
N GLN A 229 -13.53 -14.69 -1.65
CA GLN A 229 -12.09 -14.87 -1.84
C GLN A 229 -11.72 -15.83 -2.96
N LYS A 230 -12.58 -16.82 -3.24
CA LYS A 230 -12.36 -17.87 -4.25
C LYS A 230 -13.00 -17.53 -5.59
N THR A 231 -14.17 -16.89 -5.59
CA THR A 231 -15.03 -16.80 -6.77
C THR A 231 -15.09 -15.43 -7.42
N CYS A 232 -14.68 -14.36 -6.71
CA CYS A 232 -14.68 -13.03 -7.31
C CYS A 232 -13.69 -12.96 -8.51
N PRO A 233 -14.01 -12.14 -9.52
CA PRO A 233 -13.07 -11.86 -10.60
C PRO A 233 -11.77 -11.29 -10.06
N GLN A 234 -10.65 -11.93 -10.36
CA GLN A 234 -9.33 -11.53 -9.88
C GLN A 234 -8.23 -11.98 -10.83
N VAL A 235 -7.11 -11.29 -10.80
CA VAL A 235 -5.89 -11.62 -11.54
C VAL A 235 -4.70 -11.74 -10.59
N THR A 236 -3.88 -12.77 -10.80
CA THR A 236 -2.60 -12.89 -10.10
C THR A 236 -1.54 -12.10 -10.86
N MET A 237 -0.89 -11.17 -10.17
CA MET A 237 0.12 -10.29 -10.73
C MET A 237 1.44 -10.47 -10.00
N PRO A 238 2.46 -11.05 -10.65
CA PRO A 238 3.82 -11.05 -10.15
C PRO A 238 4.50 -9.72 -10.50
N PHE A 239 4.83 -8.91 -9.51
CA PHE A 239 5.64 -7.71 -9.65
C PHE A 239 7.12 -8.10 -9.50
N PRO A 240 7.91 -8.14 -10.58
CA PRO A 240 9.30 -8.58 -10.52
C PRO A 240 10.18 -7.57 -9.77
N PRO A 241 11.38 -7.97 -9.33
CA PRO A 241 12.38 -7.03 -8.82
C PRO A 241 12.71 -5.93 -9.83
N GLY A 242 12.86 -4.71 -9.34
CA GLY A 242 13.09 -3.54 -10.18
C GLY A 242 11.82 -2.95 -10.80
N SER A 243 10.65 -3.41 -10.38
CA SER A 243 9.39 -2.79 -10.77
C SER A 243 8.81 -1.91 -9.65
N VAL A 244 7.96 -0.97 -10.08
CA VAL A 244 7.18 -0.07 -9.22
C VAL A 244 5.70 -0.22 -9.57
N TRP A 245 4.81 -0.10 -8.60
CA TRP A 245 3.38 0.01 -8.85
C TRP A 245 2.71 1.00 -7.91
N ILE A 246 1.65 1.62 -8.40
CA ILE A 246 0.91 2.67 -7.70
C ILE A 246 -0.58 2.31 -7.70
N CYS A 247 -1.26 2.51 -6.58
CA CYS A 247 -2.71 2.40 -6.52
C CYS A 247 -3.31 3.22 -5.37
N PHE A 248 -4.59 3.53 -5.48
CA PHE A 248 -5.39 3.90 -4.31
C PHE A 248 -5.81 2.64 -3.58
N SER A 249 -5.06 2.25 -2.56
CA SER A 249 -5.25 0.97 -1.86
C SER A 249 -6.56 0.87 -1.09
N ASP A 250 -7.21 2.00 -0.81
CA ASP A 250 -8.58 2.08 -0.28
C ASP A 250 -9.66 1.79 -1.33
N GLN A 251 -9.32 1.76 -2.63
CA GLN A 251 -10.25 1.42 -3.72
C GLN A 251 -9.80 0.24 -4.58
N THR A 252 -8.53 -0.09 -4.57
CA THR A 252 -8.04 -1.27 -5.26
C THR A 252 -8.25 -2.51 -4.40
N SER A 253 -9.11 -3.43 -4.85
CA SER A 253 -9.23 -4.75 -4.22
C SER A 253 -7.92 -5.52 -4.43
N HIS A 254 -7.18 -5.79 -3.35
CA HIS A 254 -5.86 -6.41 -3.46
C HIS A 254 -5.57 -7.40 -2.34
N ALA A 255 -4.64 -8.32 -2.60
CA ALA A 255 -4.09 -9.25 -1.63
C ALA A 255 -2.61 -9.50 -1.92
N ALA A 256 -1.77 -9.49 -0.88
CA ALA A 256 -0.36 -9.82 -1.00
C ALA A 256 -0.15 -11.31 -0.71
N MET A 257 0.18 -12.08 -1.74
CA MET A 257 0.27 -13.54 -1.65
C MET A 257 1.65 -14.01 -1.20
N SER A 258 2.71 -13.43 -1.78
CA SER A 258 4.09 -13.83 -1.50
C SER A 258 5.08 -12.70 -1.77
N GLY A 259 6.31 -12.92 -1.33
CA GLY A 259 7.46 -12.07 -1.62
C GLY A 259 8.01 -11.33 -0.40
N GLN A 260 9.19 -10.71 -0.62
CA GLN A 260 10.05 -10.10 0.38
C GLN A 260 10.72 -8.85 -0.19
N TYR A 261 11.31 -8.00 0.65
CA TYR A 261 12.11 -6.84 0.27
C TYR A 261 11.37 -5.80 -0.58
N MET A 262 10.42 -5.15 0.05
CA MET A 262 9.61 -4.13 -0.61
C MET A 262 9.70 -2.79 0.12
N LEU A 263 9.84 -1.71 -0.62
CA LEU A 263 9.63 -0.35 -0.15
C LEU A 263 8.20 0.10 -0.46
N GLU A 264 7.64 0.91 0.42
CA GLU A 264 6.27 1.41 0.29
C GLU A 264 6.18 2.84 0.81
N GLN A 265 5.75 3.78 -0.04
CA GLN A 265 5.36 5.13 0.36
C GLN A 265 3.85 5.23 0.43
N THR A 266 3.33 5.77 1.52
CA THR A 266 1.90 6.11 1.66
C THR A 266 1.71 7.62 1.62
N LEU A 267 0.69 8.06 0.86
CA LEU A 267 0.22 9.44 0.78
C LEU A 267 -1.29 9.45 1.08
N LEU A 268 -1.76 10.47 1.81
CA LEU A 268 -3.15 10.62 2.22
C LEU A 268 -3.74 11.90 1.66
#